data_65914cf15015629b6a697b86460f7c24
#
_entry.id   65914cf15015629b6a697b86460f7c24
#
_cell.length_a   1.000
_cell.length_b   1.000
_cell.length_c   1.000
_cell.angle_alpha   90.00
_cell.angle_beta   90.00
_cell.angle_gamma   90.00
#
_symmetry.space_group_name_H-M   'P 1'
#
loop_
_entity.id
_entity.type
_entity.pdbx_description
1 polymer ?
#
loop_
_entity_poly.entity_id
_entity_poly.type
_entity_poly.pdbx_seq_one_letter_code
_entity_poly.pdbx_strand_id
1 'polypeptide(L)'
;MLICISILAFVSCSQPMAPEYLGFRDVSVQAFSMQETLLHTRLTFYNPNPFGLELKRGDVNVYLDNKLANHYVLDSTIAIPKKDTFYVPLNLKVSPQLLLGSAINMLLNDNKIKVRLEGSVRVKRGGVSFNVPVNYEVEQSLQ
;
A
#
# COMPACT_ATOMS: atom_id res chain seq x y z
N MET A 1 33.03 41.41 -28.76
CA MET A 1 31.70 40.82 -28.90
C MET A 1 31.72 39.47 -28.17
N LEU A 2 31.39 39.50 -26.87
CA LEU A 2 31.39 38.31 -26.02
C LEU A 2 30.00 37.66 -26.10
N ILE A 3 29.93 36.47 -26.67
CA ILE A 3 28.72 35.64 -26.67
C ILE A 3 28.70 34.84 -25.35
N CYS A 4 27.89 35.30 -24.38
CA CYS A 4 27.55 34.52 -23.21
C CYS A 4 26.60 33.41 -23.61
N ILE A 5 27.09 32.20 -23.77
CA ILE A 5 26.28 30.99 -23.90
C ILE A 5 25.78 30.62 -22.50
N SER A 6 24.54 31.02 -22.22
CA SER A 6 23.82 30.65 -21.02
C SER A 6 23.42 29.19 -21.13
N ILE A 7 24.18 28.30 -20.49
CA ILE A 7 23.81 26.88 -20.34
C ILE A 7 22.67 26.82 -19.32
N LEU A 8 21.43 26.80 -19.79
CA LEU A 8 20.28 26.41 -18.97
C LEU A 8 20.43 24.93 -18.64
N ALA A 9 20.96 24.65 -17.45
CA ALA A 9 20.86 23.32 -16.87
C ALA A 9 19.39 23.03 -16.57
N PHE A 10 18.75 22.28 -17.45
CA PHE A 10 17.44 21.68 -17.17
C PHE A 10 17.64 20.69 -16.03
N VAL A 11 17.37 21.13 -14.81
CA VAL A 11 17.18 20.23 -13.68
C VAL A 11 15.85 19.52 -13.97
N SER A 12 15.94 18.39 -14.63
CA SER A 12 14.84 17.46 -14.78
C SER A 12 14.49 16.93 -13.39
N CYS A 13 13.59 17.62 -12.69
CA CYS A 13 12.89 17.05 -11.54
C CYS A 13 12.00 15.93 -12.06
N SER A 14 12.52 14.72 -12.10
CA SER A 14 11.70 13.55 -12.36
C SER A 14 10.68 13.43 -11.24
N GLN A 15 9.40 13.50 -11.59
CA GLN A 15 8.32 13.28 -10.64
C GLN A 15 8.42 11.86 -10.07
N PRO A 16 8.21 11.67 -8.76
CA PRO A 16 8.19 10.34 -8.17
C PRO A 16 7.10 9.48 -8.83
N MET A 17 7.47 8.28 -9.22
CA MET A 17 6.53 7.28 -9.70
C MET A 17 5.89 6.58 -8.51
N ALA A 18 4.58 6.26 -8.62
CA ALA A 18 3.88 5.50 -7.60
C ALA A 18 4.48 4.09 -7.49
N PRO A 19 4.53 3.52 -6.27
CA PRO A 19 4.90 2.13 -6.09
C PRO A 19 3.95 1.18 -6.82
N GLU A 20 4.50 0.11 -7.36
CA GLU A 20 3.72 -0.96 -7.98
C GLU A 20 3.29 -1.98 -6.91
N TYR A 21 2.00 -2.26 -6.84
CA TYR A 21 1.47 -3.28 -5.94
C TYR A 21 1.71 -4.67 -6.54
N LEU A 22 2.35 -5.56 -5.78
CA LEU A 22 2.69 -6.91 -6.20
C LEU A 22 1.84 -8.01 -5.54
N GLY A 23 0.97 -7.65 -4.61
CA GLY A 23 0.12 -8.59 -3.89
C GLY A 23 0.36 -8.63 -2.40
N PHE A 24 -0.35 -9.51 -1.71
CA PHE A 24 -0.07 -9.79 -0.30
C PHE A 24 0.56 -11.17 -0.12
N ARG A 25 1.30 -11.29 0.97
CA ARG A 25 1.99 -12.52 1.35
C ARG A 25 1.75 -12.83 2.83
N ASP A 26 1.96 -14.08 3.19
CA ASP A 26 1.96 -14.54 4.58
C ASP A 26 0.65 -14.20 5.30
N VAL A 27 -0.48 -14.47 4.67
CA VAL A 27 -1.78 -14.30 5.29
C VAL A 27 -1.92 -15.33 6.40
N SER A 28 -2.11 -14.87 7.62
CA SER A 28 -2.32 -15.73 8.78
C SER A 28 -3.42 -15.20 9.69
N VAL A 29 -4.18 -16.12 10.28
CA VAL A 29 -5.16 -15.81 11.31
C VAL A 29 -4.46 -15.95 12.66
N GLN A 30 -4.30 -14.83 13.37
CA GLN A 30 -3.65 -14.82 14.68
C GLN A 30 -4.64 -15.04 15.83
N ALA A 31 -5.85 -14.55 15.68
CA ALA A 31 -6.93 -14.74 16.63
C ALA A 31 -8.28 -14.79 15.93
N PHE A 32 -9.15 -15.66 16.42
CA PHE A 32 -10.51 -15.78 15.94
C PHE A 32 -11.47 -15.77 17.13
N SER A 33 -12.48 -14.90 17.07
CA SER A 33 -13.57 -14.84 18.03
C SER A 33 -14.91 -14.63 17.33
N MET A 34 -15.99 -14.71 18.08
CA MET A 34 -17.35 -14.44 17.57
C MET A 34 -17.54 -12.97 17.13
N GLN A 35 -16.74 -12.05 17.67
CA GLN A 35 -16.83 -10.62 17.42
C GLN A 35 -15.84 -10.14 16.38
N GLU A 36 -14.62 -10.65 16.40
CA GLU A 36 -13.57 -10.22 15.49
C GLU A 36 -12.57 -11.32 15.15
N THR A 37 -12.00 -11.22 13.97
CA THR A 37 -10.88 -12.04 13.52
C THR A 37 -9.68 -11.12 13.29
N LEU A 38 -8.55 -11.48 13.89
CA LEU A 38 -7.29 -10.76 13.68
C LEU A 38 -6.49 -11.45 12.58
N LEU A 39 -6.37 -10.77 11.45
CA LEU A 39 -5.59 -11.20 10.31
C LEU A 39 -4.26 -10.44 10.27
N HIS A 40 -3.20 -11.17 10.01
CA HIS A 40 -1.89 -10.61 9.72
C HIS A 40 -1.49 -10.94 8.29
N THR A 41 -1.00 -9.93 7.57
CA THR A 41 -0.47 -10.09 6.21
C THR A 41 0.60 -9.04 5.92
N ARG A 42 1.35 -9.22 4.85
CA ARG A 42 2.29 -8.23 4.31
C ARG A 42 1.89 -7.83 2.90
N LEU A 43 1.64 -6.55 2.69
CA LEU A 43 1.51 -5.99 1.35
C LEU A 43 2.89 -5.85 0.73
N THR A 44 3.03 -6.28 -0.48
CA THR A 44 4.29 -6.25 -1.24
C THR A 44 4.19 -5.20 -2.33
N PHE A 45 5.16 -4.30 -2.35
CA PHE A 45 5.27 -3.23 -3.35
C PHE A 45 6.66 -3.20 -3.95
N TYR A 46 6.78 -2.73 -5.18
CA TYR A 46 8.04 -2.40 -5.83
C TYR A 46 8.17 -0.89 -5.99
N ASN A 47 9.32 -0.34 -5.64
CA ASN A 47 9.64 1.06 -5.86
C ASN A 47 10.37 1.25 -7.20
N PRO A 48 9.73 1.81 -8.24
CA PRO A 48 10.36 2.01 -9.55
C PRO A 48 11.31 3.20 -9.58
N ASN A 49 11.37 4.00 -8.51
CA ASN A 49 12.18 5.20 -8.46
C ASN A 49 13.67 4.88 -8.27
N PRO A 50 14.57 5.69 -8.85
CA PRO A 50 16.02 5.55 -8.67
C PRO A 50 16.52 6.09 -7.32
N PHE A 51 15.62 6.40 -6.41
CA PHE A 51 15.91 6.88 -5.06
C PHE A 51 15.08 6.14 -4.02
N GLY A 52 15.61 6.05 -2.81
CA GLY A 52 14.90 5.53 -1.66
C GLY A 52 14.04 6.58 -0.97
N LEU A 53 13.07 6.10 -0.19
CA LEU A 53 12.15 6.89 0.61
C LEU A 53 11.99 6.23 1.98
N GLU A 54 11.39 6.95 2.91
CA GLU A 54 10.92 6.39 4.18
C GLU A 54 9.42 6.63 4.31
N LEU A 55 8.65 5.57 4.50
CA LEU A 55 7.26 5.66 4.89
C LEU A 55 7.20 5.91 6.40
N LYS A 56 6.70 7.07 6.81
CA LYS A 56 6.69 7.50 8.22
C LYS A 56 5.37 7.23 8.92
N ARG A 57 4.29 7.35 8.19
CA ARG A 57 2.94 7.15 8.69
C ARG A 57 2.00 6.77 7.55
N GLY A 58 1.05 5.94 7.85
CA GLY A 58 -0.07 5.62 6.96
C GLY A 58 -1.38 5.72 7.72
N ASP A 59 -2.39 6.26 7.06
CA ASP A 59 -3.76 6.34 7.55
C ASP A 59 -4.66 5.92 6.38
N VAL A 60 -5.10 4.66 6.41
CA VAL A 60 -5.68 4.01 5.23
C VAL A 60 -6.89 3.17 5.62
N ASN A 61 -7.98 3.36 4.91
CA ASN A 61 -9.13 2.46 4.95
C ASN A 61 -8.91 1.28 4.02
N VAL A 62 -9.17 0.09 4.51
CA VAL A 62 -9.09 -1.17 3.75
C VAL A 62 -10.50 -1.66 3.49
N TYR A 63 -10.83 -1.84 2.22
CA TYR A 63 -12.12 -2.39 1.79
C TYR A 63 -11.91 -3.76 1.15
N LEU A 64 -12.79 -4.69 1.47
CA LEU A 64 -12.89 -6.01 0.84
C LEU A 64 -14.28 -6.10 0.17
N ASP A 65 -14.31 -6.36 -1.13
CA ASP A 65 -15.54 -6.42 -1.92
C ASP A 65 -16.47 -5.20 -1.70
N ASN A 66 -15.88 -4.00 -1.70
CA ASN A 66 -16.53 -2.70 -1.45
C ASN A 66 -17.06 -2.48 -0.01
N LYS A 67 -16.78 -3.38 0.92
CA LYS A 67 -17.16 -3.22 2.33
C LYS A 67 -15.93 -2.82 3.15
N LEU A 68 -16.08 -1.81 4.01
CA LEU A 68 -15.02 -1.40 4.92
C LEU A 68 -14.65 -2.56 5.85
N ALA A 69 -13.45 -3.09 5.67
CA ALA A 69 -12.92 -4.15 6.50
C ALA A 69 -12.22 -3.60 7.74
N ASN A 70 -11.40 -2.56 7.56
CA ASN A 70 -10.68 -1.94 8.65
C ASN A 70 -10.21 -0.53 8.29
N HIS A 71 -10.02 0.27 9.32
CA HIS A 71 -9.22 1.49 9.30
C HIS A 71 -7.85 1.18 9.89
N TYR A 72 -6.81 1.32 9.07
CA TYR A 72 -5.46 0.95 9.44
C TYR A 72 -4.56 2.18 9.59
N VAL A 73 -3.92 2.29 10.74
CA VAL A 73 -2.92 3.32 11.01
C VAL A 73 -1.56 2.66 11.16
N LEU A 74 -0.66 2.97 10.25
CA LEU A 74 0.75 2.62 10.36
C LEU A 74 1.48 3.73 11.09
N ASP A 75 2.06 3.40 12.23
CA ASP A 75 2.79 4.35 13.10
C ASP A 75 4.25 3.92 13.30
N SER A 76 4.82 3.29 12.29
CA SER A 76 6.21 2.86 12.26
C SER A 76 6.89 3.30 10.96
N THR A 77 8.21 3.49 11.02
CA THR A 77 8.99 3.84 9.83
C THR A 77 9.32 2.58 9.03
N ILE A 78 8.99 2.60 7.74
CA ILE A 78 9.36 1.56 6.79
C ILE A 78 10.31 2.15 5.76
N ALA A 79 11.48 1.54 5.59
CA ALA A 79 12.40 1.90 4.53
C ALA A 79 11.87 1.42 3.17
N ILE A 80 11.85 2.32 2.20
CA ILE A 80 11.50 2.04 0.81
C ILE A 80 12.77 2.13 -0.01
N PRO A 81 13.45 1.01 -0.31
CA PRO A 81 14.70 1.03 -1.06
C PRO A 81 14.47 1.46 -2.52
N LYS A 82 15.50 2.00 -3.15
CA LYS A 82 15.48 2.37 -4.58
C LYS A 82 15.45 1.13 -5.46
N LYS A 83 14.61 1.14 -6.50
CA LYS A 83 14.57 0.04 -7.50
C LYS A 83 14.47 -1.36 -6.87
N ASP A 84 13.70 -1.47 -5.78
CA ASP A 84 13.61 -2.71 -5.03
C ASP A 84 12.22 -2.89 -4.40
N THR A 85 11.97 -4.08 -3.90
CA THR A 85 10.74 -4.47 -3.24
C THR A 85 10.76 -4.10 -1.76
N PHE A 86 9.63 -3.65 -1.25
CA PHE A 86 9.42 -3.41 0.17
C PHE A 86 8.09 -3.98 0.65
N TYR A 87 7.96 -4.13 1.96
CA TYR A 87 6.82 -4.77 2.59
C TYR A 87 6.17 -3.85 3.61
N VAL A 88 4.84 -3.77 3.56
CA VAL A 88 4.05 -3.06 4.54
C VAL A 88 3.27 -4.08 5.36
N PRO A 89 3.58 -4.24 6.66
CA PRO A 89 2.83 -5.14 7.52
C PRO A 89 1.42 -4.60 7.71
N LEU A 90 0.45 -5.48 7.69
CA LEU A 90 -0.96 -5.13 7.82
C LEU A 90 -1.62 -6.06 8.84
N ASN A 91 -2.10 -5.47 9.93
CA ASN A 91 -2.87 -6.16 10.96
C ASN A 91 -4.31 -5.69 10.86
N LEU A 92 -5.20 -6.56 10.43
CA LEU A 92 -6.61 -6.25 10.22
C LEU A 92 -7.47 -6.90 11.29
N LYS A 93 -8.36 -6.10 11.88
CA LYS A 93 -9.47 -6.61 12.69
C LYS A 93 -10.71 -6.66 11.80
N VAL A 94 -11.14 -7.84 11.46
CA VAL A 94 -12.22 -8.06 10.50
C VAL A 94 -13.35 -8.82 11.17
N SER A 95 -14.60 -8.41 10.92
CA SER A 95 -15.75 -9.17 11.42
C SER A 95 -15.84 -10.54 10.75
N PRO A 96 -16.19 -11.59 11.48
CA PRO A 96 -16.40 -12.92 10.88
C PRO A 96 -17.43 -12.92 9.75
N GLN A 97 -18.47 -12.10 9.87
CA GLN A 97 -19.52 -11.96 8.85
C GLN A 97 -18.97 -11.41 7.53
N LEU A 98 -18.06 -10.44 7.60
CA LEU A 98 -17.41 -9.90 6.41
C LEU A 98 -16.54 -10.95 5.72
N LEU A 99 -15.78 -11.73 6.51
CA LEU A 99 -14.94 -12.81 5.98
C LEU A 99 -15.79 -13.91 5.31
N LEU A 100 -16.89 -14.30 5.91
CA LEU A 100 -17.82 -15.27 5.31
C LEU A 100 -18.42 -14.73 4.01
N GLY A 101 -18.85 -13.47 3.99
CA GLY A 101 -19.36 -12.81 2.79
C GLY A 101 -18.33 -12.76 1.67
N SER A 102 -17.09 -12.38 1.99
CA SER A 102 -15.98 -12.36 1.02
C SER A 102 -15.63 -13.77 0.53
N ALA A 103 -15.63 -14.77 1.40
CA ALA A 103 -15.39 -16.16 1.01
C ALA A 103 -16.46 -16.68 0.03
N ILE A 104 -17.74 -16.36 0.25
CA ILE A 104 -18.82 -16.71 -0.66
C ILE A 104 -18.63 -15.99 -2.01
N ASN A 105 -18.32 -14.70 -1.99
CA ASN A 105 -18.06 -13.95 -3.22
C ASN A 105 -16.88 -14.52 -4.01
N MET A 106 -15.82 -14.94 -3.33
CA MET A 106 -14.69 -15.61 -3.97
C MET A 106 -15.07 -16.90 -4.68
N LEU A 107 -15.89 -17.75 -4.04
CA LEU A 107 -16.39 -18.99 -4.65
C LEU A 107 -17.23 -18.73 -5.91
N LEU A 108 -17.95 -17.60 -5.96
CA LEU A 108 -18.77 -17.20 -7.09
C LEU A 108 -17.98 -16.46 -8.18
N ASN A 109 -16.80 -15.89 -7.88
CA ASN A 109 -16.00 -15.04 -8.76
C ASN A 109 -14.59 -15.59 -9.01
N ASP A 110 -14.46 -16.88 -9.30
CA ASP A 110 -13.20 -17.52 -9.69
C ASP A 110 -12.04 -17.32 -8.68
N ASN A 111 -12.35 -17.38 -7.38
CA ASN A 111 -11.39 -17.15 -6.29
C ASN A 111 -10.73 -15.77 -6.29
N LYS A 112 -11.41 -14.76 -6.78
CA LYS A 112 -10.95 -13.38 -6.75
C LYS A 112 -11.59 -12.60 -5.63
N ILE A 113 -10.81 -11.77 -4.98
CA ILE A 113 -11.26 -10.78 -4.00
C ILE A 113 -10.87 -9.37 -4.47
N LYS A 114 -11.78 -8.44 -4.33
CA LYS A 114 -11.54 -7.05 -4.63
C LYS A 114 -11.00 -6.36 -3.38
N VAL A 115 -9.78 -5.85 -3.46
CA VAL A 115 -9.13 -5.10 -2.38
C VAL A 115 -9.00 -3.64 -2.80
N ARG A 116 -9.49 -2.73 -1.98
CA ARG A 116 -9.36 -1.30 -2.20
C ARG A 116 -8.75 -0.63 -0.96
N LEU A 117 -7.76 0.22 -1.20
CA LEU A 117 -7.07 1.00 -0.18
C LEU A 117 -7.31 2.48 -0.46
N GLU A 118 -7.84 3.21 0.51
CA GLU A 118 -8.10 4.65 0.40
C GLU A 118 -7.57 5.39 1.63
N GLY A 119 -6.82 6.45 1.40
CA GLY A 119 -6.29 7.25 2.49
C GLY A 119 -5.10 8.09 2.11
N SER A 120 -4.16 8.24 3.02
CA SER A 120 -2.92 8.97 2.78
C SER A 120 -1.75 8.35 3.54
N VAL A 121 -0.56 8.54 2.99
CA VAL A 121 0.68 8.16 3.65
C VAL A 121 1.63 9.35 3.70
N ARG A 122 2.40 9.44 4.77
CA ARG A 122 3.48 10.41 4.92
C ARG A 122 4.79 9.76 4.53
N VAL A 123 5.44 10.34 3.56
CA VAL A 123 6.71 9.86 3.02
C VAL A 123 7.79 10.92 3.25
N LYS A 124 8.99 10.47 3.56
CA LYS A 124 10.16 11.34 3.75
C LYS A 124 11.26 10.98 2.75
N ARG A 125 11.82 12.01 2.13
CA ARG A 125 13.02 11.92 1.31
C ARG A 125 14.00 13.00 1.74
N GLY A 126 15.20 12.59 2.18
CA GLY A 126 16.14 13.54 2.76
C GLY A 126 15.55 14.24 4.00
N GLY A 127 15.61 15.56 4.04
CA GLY A 127 15.01 16.36 5.12
C GLY A 127 13.54 16.74 4.92
N VAL A 128 12.90 16.33 3.81
CA VAL A 128 11.57 16.79 3.41
C VAL A 128 10.55 15.65 3.54
N SER A 129 9.43 15.96 4.21
CA SER A 129 8.27 15.07 4.33
C SER A 129 7.10 15.62 3.53
N PHE A 130 6.36 14.73 2.87
CA PHE A 130 5.16 15.06 2.10
C PHE A 130 4.09 13.99 2.25
N ASN A 131 2.84 14.38 2.08
CA ASN A 131 1.72 13.45 2.11
C ASN A 131 1.40 13.01 0.68
N VAL A 132 1.20 11.71 0.52
CA VAL A 132 0.81 11.09 -0.74
C VAL A 132 -0.57 10.46 -0.57
N PRO A 133 -1.54 10.80 -1.42
CA PRO A 133 -2.83 10.12 -1.40
C PRO A 133 -2.67 8.67 -1.84
N VAL A 134 -3.39 7.77 -1.18
CA VAL A 134 -3.46 6.35 -1.52
C VAL A 134 -4.85 6.06 -2.06
N ASN A 135 -4.92 5.56 -3.27
CA ASN A 135 -6.15 5.08 -3.87
C ASN A 135 -5.79 3.92 -4.81
N TYR A 136 -5.78 2.72 -4.25
CA TYR A 136 -5.52 1.48 -4.98
C TYR A 136 -6.74 0.59 -4.96
N GLU A 137 -7.11 0.08 -6.12
CA GLU A 137 -8.12 -0.95 -6.27
C GLU A 137 -7.54 -2.07 -7.13
N VAL A 138 -7.53 -3.27 -6.60
CA VAL A 138 -7.05 -4.46 -7.31
C VAL A 138 -7.97 -5.64 -7.07
N GLU A 139 -8.12 -6.49 -8.08
CA GLU A 139 -8.66 -7.83 -7.92
C GLU A 139 -7.49 -8.79 -7.75
N GLN A 140 -7.52 -9.55 -6.67
CA GLN A 140 -6.49 -10.53 -6.36
C GLN A 140 -7.10 -11.92 -6.28
N SER A 141 -6.48 -12.86 -6.99
CA SER A 141 -6.76 -14.28 -6.79
C SER A 141 -5.96 -14.79 -5.59
N LEU A 142 -6.63 -15.53 -4.73
CA LEU A 142 -5.98 -16.29 -3.68
C LEU A 142 -5.64 -17.66 -4.25
N GLN A 143 -4.36 -17.95 -4.40
CA GLN A 143 -3.83 -19.27 -4.73
C GLN A 143 -3.33 -19.94 -3.47
#